data_d6d7cc30b20b4f5c90c03c09fc6b97e0
#
_entry.id   d6d7cc30b20b4f5c90c03c09fc6b97e0
#
_cell.length_a   1.000
_cell.length_b   1.000
_cell.length_c   1.000
_cell.angle_alpha   90.00
_cell.angle_beta   90.00
_cell.angle_gamma   90.00
#
_symmetry.space_group_name_H-M   'P 1'
#
loop_
_entity.id
_entity.type
_entity.pdbx_description
1 polymer ?
#
loop_
_entity_poly.entity_id
_entity_poly.type
_entity_poly.pdbx_seq_one_letter_code
_entity_poly.pdbx_strand_id
1 'polypeptide(L)'
;MLFRSIHFNHVDFSLFVDEVPKSQENLSSINIIVLAEPNGYFGLGNWTIHNKHLFQAILTWDYKVLNKCENSTFLPFGQTWLKPYQYETLKQKEFKIAHLCGVLNKTYGHSMRHEILARTDEFKIPTKFYSTVGDRHDASTVHLGKEEVFGDAQFGIVIENFSHRGYFSEKLIDCFLLKTIPIYWGCSNIYDYFFEPGFLKFENVDDLIYISNTLTPEMYELKKEAIEHNYQIALNYVNYEQSIINKLEEIFKLNELT
;
A
#
# COMPACT_ATOMS: atom_id res chain seq x y z
N MET A 1 11.45 -10.60 -4.94
CA MET A 1 12.06 -10.31 -3.62
C MET A 1 12.79 -11.54 -3.12
N LEU A 2 13.97 -11.40 -2.56
CA LEU A 2 14.93 -12.49 -2.34
C LEU A 2 14.48 -13.47 -1.24
N PHE A 3 14.68 -14.76 -1.54
CA PHE A 3 14.77 -15.84 -0.56
C PHE A 3 15.68 -15.44 0.60
N ARG A 4 15.18 -15.43 1.81
CA ARG A 4 15.99 -15.37 3.01
C ARG A 4 15.71 -16.63 3.84
N SER A 5 16.71 -17.49 4.01
CA SER A 5 16.75 -18.40 5.14
C SER A 5 16.97 -17.53 6.38
N ILE A 6 15.95 -17.43 7.22
CA ILE A 6 16.06 -16.78 8.52
C ILE A 6 16.28 -17.90 9.53
N HIS A 7 17.38 -17.85 10.28
CA HIS A 7 17.64 -18.79 11.38
C HIS A 7 17.04 -18.21 12.66
N PHE A 8 15.99 -18.82 13.14
CA PHE A 8 15.42 -18.50 14.44
C PHE A 8 15.69 -19.68 15.40
N ASN A 9 16.46 -19.46 16.47
CA ASN A 9 16.69 -20.43 17.54
C ASN A 9 16.97 -21.86 17.07
N HIS A 10 17.88 -22.05 16.09
CA HIS A 10 18.25 -23.35 15.50
C HIS A 10 17.14 -24.06 14.69
N VAL A 11 16.07 -23.38 14.31
CA VAL A 11 15.06 -23.93 13.42
C VAL A 11 15.25 -23.34 12.03
N ASP A 12 15.45 -24.21 11.04
CA ASP A 12 15.53 -23.83 9.65
C ASP A 12 14.12 -23.72 9.05
N PHE A 13 13.79 -22.55 8.53
CA PHE A 13 12.55 -22.36 7.78
C PHE A 13 12.77 -21.64 6.45
N SER A 14 11.89 -21.90 5.51
CA SER A 14 11.83 -21.20 4.22
C SER A 14 10.69 -20.17 4.24
N LEU A 15 11.03 -18.93 3.91
CA LEU A 15 10.09 -17.82 3.78
C LEU A 15 9.94 -17.42 2.32
N PHE A 16 8.73 -17.51 1.79
CA PHE A 16 8.37 -17.12 0.44
C PHE A 16 7.51 -15.86 0.49
N VAL A 17 7.93 -14.78 -0.14
CA VAL A 17 7.17 -13.53 -0.19
C VAL A 17 6.78 -13.24 -1.63
N ASP A 18 5.49 -13.34 -1.95
CA ASP A 18 4.95 -13.24 -3.31
C ASP A 18 5.69 -14.13 -4.33
N GLU A 19 6.12 -15.29 -3.87
CA GLU A 19 6.86 -16.27 -4.66
C GLU A 19 6.45 -17.69 -4.23
N VAL A 20 6.53 -18.65 -5.14
CA VAL A 20 6.27 -20.06 -4.85
C VAL A 20 7.57 -20.87 -4.85
N PRO A 21 7.65 -22.00 -4.11
CA PRO A 21 8.76 -22.92 -4.21
C PRO A 21 8.98 -23.39 -5.66
N LYS A 22 10.20 -23.26 -6.17
CA LYS A 22 10.55 -23.68 -7.54
C LYS A 22 10.77 -25.19 -7.66
N SER A 23 11.13 -25.83 -6.56
CA SER A 23 11.35 -27.28 -6.44
C SER A 23 11.15 -27.72 -5.00
N GLN A 24 11.09 -29.04 -4.74
CA GLN A 24 11.06 -29.58 -3.39
C GLN A 24 12.34 -29.27 -2.58
N GLU A 25 13.47 -29.08 -3.25
CA GLU A 25 14.74 -28.70 -2.61
C GLU A 25 14.70 -27.31 -1.96
N ASN A 26 13.72 -26.48 -2.35
CA ASN A 26 13.53 -25.18 -1.73
C ASN A 26 12.67 -25.21 -0.45
N LEU A 27 12.16 -26.41 -0.07
CA LEU A 27 11.35 -26.58 1.12
C LEU A 27 12.24 -27.00 2.31
N SER A 28 12.01 -26.36 3.43
CA SER A 28 12.57 -26.73 4.73
C SER A 28 11.55 -27.56 5.53
N SER A 29 11.88 -27.88 6.78
CA SER A 29 10.92 -28.50 7.72
C SER A 29 9.73 -27.59 8.04
N ILE A 30 9.97 -26.29 8.06
CA ILE A 30 8.94 -25.26 8.22
C ILE A 30 8.95 -24.34 6.99
N ASN A 31 7.81 -24.24 6.32
CA ASN A 31 7.64 -23.37 5.18
C ASN A 31 6.55 -22.35 5.43
N ILE A 32 6.83 -21.11 5.11
CA ILE A 32 5.94 -19.97 5.34
C ILE A 32 5.78 -19.24 4.01
N ILE A 33 4.55 -18.86 3.67
CA ILE A 33 4.30 -17.98 2.54
C ILE A 33 3.61 -16.70 3.00
N VAL A 34 4.05 -15.58 2.45
CA VAL A 34 3.45 -14.27 2.63
C VAL A 34 2.91 -13.81 1.29
N LEU A 35 1.63 -13.51 1.24
CA LEU A 35 0.95 -13.00 0.06
C LEU A 35 0.65 -11.51 0.28
N ALA A 36 1.52 -10.65 -0.22
CA ALA A 36 1.42 -9.20 -0.12
C ALA A 36 0.67 -8.62 -1.34
N GLU A 37 1.00 -9.06 -2.55
CA GLU A 37 0.40 -8.56 -3.78
C GLU A 37 -0.94 -9.26 -4.10
N PRO A 38 -1.89 -8.55 -4.73
CA PRO A 38 -3.18 -9.11 -5.09
C PRO A 38 -3.06 -10.31 -6.04
N ASN A 39 -3.95 -11.30 -5.84
CA ASN A 39 -4.02 -12.50 -6.69
C ASN A 39 -4.15 -12.18 -8.19
N GLY A 40 -4.80 -11.06 -8.55
CA GLY A 40 -4.91 -10.60 -9.93
C GLY A 40 -3.58 -10.20 -10.57
N TYR A 41 -2.51 -10.00 -9.78
CA TYR A 41 -1.19 -9.65 -10.30
C TYR A 41 -0.35 -10.89 -10.65
N PHE A 42 -0.29 -11.88 -9.75
CA PHE A 42 0.56 -13.07 -9.89
C PHE A 42 -0.20 -14.41 -9.83
N GLY A 43 -1.49 -14.41 -9.49
CA GLY A 43 -2.28 -15.64 -9.34
C GLY A 43 -1.94 -16.48 -8.10
N LEU A 44 -1.08 -15.97 -7.21
CA LEU A 44 -0.51 -16.74 -6.11
C LEU A 44 -1.53 -17.16 -5.05
N GLY A 45 -2.54 -16.34 -4.79
CA GLY A 45 -3.59 -16.70 -3.83
C GLY A 45 -4.32 -17.98 -4.20
N ASN A 46 -4.70 -18.14 -5.49
CA ASN A 46 -5.32 -19.36 -5.96
C ASN A 46 -4.38 -20.57 -5.89
N TRP A 47 -3.11 -20.37 -6.29
CA TRP A 47 -2.09 -21.42 -6.21
C TRP A 47 -1.88 -21.86 -4.76
N THR A 48 -1.76 -20.92 -3.82
CA THR A 48 -1.57 -21.20 -2.39
C THR A 48 -2.73 -21.96 -1.78
N ILE A 49 -3.98 -21.62 -2.14
CA ILE A 49 -5.16 -22.38 -1.69
C ILE A 49 -5.08 -23.87 -2.08
N HIS A 50 -4.64 -24.18 -3.31
CA HIS A 50 -4.47 -25.56 -3.77
C HIS A 50 -3.27 -26.26 -3.12
N ASN A 51 -2.25 -25.52 -2.74
CA ASN A 51 -1.00 -26.04 -2.21
C ASN A 51 -0.79 -25.70 -0.72
N LYS A 52 -1.87 -25.37 0.02
CA LYS A 52 -1.78 -24.92 1.42
C LYS A 52 -1.08 -25.92 2.36
N HIS A 53 -1.12 -27.21 2.02
CA HIS A 53 -0.47 -28.29 2.78
C HIS A 53 1.07 -28.21 2.77
N LEU A 54 1.67 -27.44 1.86
CA LEU A 54 3.12 -27.21 1.80
C LEU A 54 3.61 -26.25 2.89
N PHE A 55 2.71 -25.48 3.50
CA PHE A 55 3.06 -24.38 4.40
C PHE A 55 2.54 -24.63 5.82
N GLN A 56 3.36 -24.32 6.82
CA GLN A 56 2.96 -24.30 8.22
C GLN A 56 2.24 -23.01 8.59
N ALA A 57 2.53 -21.91 7.87
CA ALA A 57 1.82 -20.65 8.01
C ALA A 57 1.68 -19.93 6.66
N ILE A 58 0.52 -19.29 6.46
CA ILE A 58 0.19 -18.44 5.31
C ILE A 58 -0.18 -17.08 5.87
N LEU A 59 0.64 -16.05 5.63
CA LEU A 59 0.36 -14.67 6.04
C LEU A 59 -0.22 -13.90 4.86
N THR A 60 -1.40 -13.31 5.05
CA THR A 60 -2.09 -12.64 3.94
C THR A 60 -3.17 -11.68 4.41
N TRP A 61 -3.47 -10.67 3.62
CA TRP A 61 -4.65 -9.82 3.75
C TRP A 61 -5.85 -10.36 2.94
N ASP A 62 -5.63 -11.29 1.99
CA ASP A 62 -6.65 -11.81 1.07
C ASP A 62 -7.66 -12.69 1.81
N TYR A 63 -8.86 -12.16 2.03
CA TYR A 63 -9.96 -12.86 2.69
C TYR A 63 -10.39 -14.15 1.99
N LYS A 64 -10.14 -14.30 0.67
CA LYS A 64 -10.39 -15.54 -0.02
C LYS A 64 -9.44 -16.64 0.44
N VAL A 65 -8.18 -16.32 0.63
CA VAL A 65 -7.18 -17.25 1.16
C VAL A 65 -7.47 -17.56 2.63
N LEU A 66 -7.73 -16.52 3.44
CA LEU A 66 -8.08 -16.67 4.86
C LEU A 66 -9.28 -17.61 5.08
N ASN A 67 -10.29 -17.53 4.23
CA ASN A 67 -11.48 -18.38 4.33
C ASN A 67 -11.28 -19.82 3.82
N LYS A 68 -10.20 -20.10 3.08
CA LYS A 68 -9.93 -21.40 2.44
C LYS A 68 -8.77 -22.18 3.05
N CYS A 69 -7.93 -21.50 3.83
CA CYS A 69 -6.72 -22.06 4.42
C CYS A 69 -6.77 -21.90 5.94
N GLU A 70 -6.95 -23.01 6.66
CA GLU A 70 -7.00 -23.04 8.12
C GLU A 70 -5.68 -22.64 8.81
N ASN A 71 -4.57 -22.77 8.08
CA ASN A 71 -3.23 -22.36 8.49
C ASN A 71 -2.86 -20.94 8.04
N SER A 72 -3.87 -20.13 7.66
CA SER A 72 -3.67 -18.74 7.28
C SER A 72 -3.95 -17.77 8.43
N THR A 73 -3.20 -16.69 8.47
CA THR A 73 -3.33 -15.62 9.45
C THR A 73 -3.36 -14.28 8.74
N PHE A 74 -4.23 -13.39 9.22
CA PHE A 74 -4.36 -12.05 8.65
C PHE A 74 -3.11 -11.22 8.92
N LEU A 75 -2.56 -10.68 7.85
CA LEU A 75 -1.48 -9.70 7.85
C LEU A 75 -1.78 -8.64 6.80
N PRO A 76 -2.12 -7.40 7.17
CA PRO A 76 -2.33 -6.33 6.20
C PRO A 76 -1.02 -6.00 5.49
N PHE A 77 -1.10 -5.77 4.17
CA PHE A 77 0.06 -5.33 3.42
C PHE A 77 0.24 -3.81 3.60
N GLY A 78 1.10 -3.45 4.55
CA GLY A 78 1.49 -2.07 4.77
C GLY A 78 3.00 -1.96 4.80
N GLN A 79 3.57 -1.06 4.03
CA GLN A 79 4.97 -0.68 4.06
C GLN A 79 5.12 0.77 3.64
N THR A 80 6.32 1.33 3.76
CA THR A 80 6.65 2.64 3.22
C THR A 80 7.85 2.55 2.29
N TRP A 81 7.89 3.40 1.27
CA TRP A 81 9.07 3.64 0.45
C TRP A 81 9.85 4.88 0.90
N LEU A 82 9.32 5.57 1.90
CA LEU A 82 9.99 6.72 2.50
C LEU A 82 11.05 6.26 3.50
N LYS A 83 12.12 7.03 3.60
CA LYS A 83 13.09 6.91 4.68
C LYS A 83 12.63 7.74 5.89
N PRO A 84 13.00 7.37 7.13
CA PRO A 84 12.55 8.07 8.33
C PRO A 84 12.69 9.59 8.25
N TYR A 85 13.83 10.11 7.83
CA TYR A 85 14.07 11.54 7.74
C TYR A 85 13.11 12.29 6.79
N GLN A 86 12.47 11.61 5.83
CA GLN A 86 11.56 12.23 4.86
C GLN A 86 10.16 12.48 5.44
N TYR A 87 9.76 11.75 6.49
CA TYR A 87 8.48 11.95 7.16
C TYR A 87 8.60 12.45 8.60
N GLU A 88 9.80 12.46 9.17
CA GLU A 88 10.08 13.10 10.45
C GLU A 88 10.32 14.61 10.30
N THR A 89 10.80 15.06 9.13
CA THR A 89 11.03 16.47 8.81
C THR A 89 10.15 16.90 7.64
N LEU A 90 8.92 17.28 7.96
CA LEU A 90 7.89 17.58 6.95
C LEU A 90 8.11 18.95 6.28
N LYS A 91 7.81 19.00 4.97
CA LYS A 91 7.73 20.23 4.20
C LYS A 91 6.52 21.07 4.60
N GLN A 92 6.61 22.38 4.37
CA GLN A 92 5.45 23.25 4.45
C GLN A 92 4.43 22.85 3.37
N LYS A 93 3.15 22.74 3.76
CA LYS A 93 2.08 22.35 2.86
C LYS A 93 1.55 23.52 2.06
N GLU A 94 1.36 23.29 0.77
CA GLU A 94 0.75 24.21 -0.19
C GLU A 94 -0.62 23.69 -0.62
N PHE A 95 -1.54 24.60 -0.87
CA PHE A 95 -2.85 24.24 -1.43
C PHE A 95 -2.68 23.80 -2.88
N LYS A 96 -2.50 22.50 -3.03
CA LYS A 96 -2.46 21.82 -4.33
C LYS A 96 -2.79 20.33 -4.15
N ILE A 97 -3.19 19.70 -5.24
CA ILE A 97 -3.26 18.26 -5.38
C ILE A 97 -1.99 17.76 -6.05
N ALA A 98 -1.49 16.62 -5.62
CA ALA A 98 -0.44 15.88 -6.32
C ALA A 98 -0.97 14.55 -6.86
N HIS A 99 -0.58 14.18 -8.09
CA HIS A 99 -0.89 12.91 -8.72
C HIS A 99 0.35 12.28 -9.32
N LEU A 100 0.58 10.99 -9.05
CA LEU A 100 1.68 10.21 -9.63
C LEU A 100 1.14 9.06 -10.48
N CYS A 101 1.52 9.05 -11.76
CA CYS A 101 1.23 7.99 -12.69
C CYS A 101 2.51 7.27 -13.14
N GLY A 102 2.57 5.96 -12.95
CA GLY A 102 3.63 5.11 -13.49
C GLY A 102 3.35 4.66 -14.92
N VAL A 103 4.34 3.97 -15.53
CA VAL A 103 4.27 3.47 -16.92
C VAL A 103 3.27 2.33 -17.12
N LEU A 104 2.99 1.56 -16.05
CA LEU A 104 2.18 0.35 -16.16
C LEU A 104 0.71 0.68 -16.42
N ASN A 105 0.10 -0.11 -17.31
CA ASN A 105 -1.34 -0.08 -17.59
C ASN A 105 -1.89 -1.51 -17.69
N LYS A 106 -1.77 -2.27 -16.58
CA LYS A 106 -2.13 -3.70 -16.52
C LYS A 106 -3.35 -3.97 -15.64
N THR A 107 -3.78 -3.01 -14.85
CA THR A 107 -4.87 -3.16 -13.87
C THR A 107 -5.84 -1.99 -14.01
N TYR A 108 -7.02 -2.11 -13.43
CA TYR A 108 -8.00 -1.04 -13.44
C TYR A 108 -7.47 0.24 -12.75
N GLY A 109 -6.75 0.09 -11.62
CA GLY A 109 -6.12 1.25 -10.97
C GLY A 109 -5.03 1.91 -11.80
N HIS A 110 -4.29 1.14 -12.63
CA HIS A 110 -3.37 1.74 -13.61
C HIS A 110 -4.15 2.55 -14.67
N SER A 111 -5.21 1.97 -15.24
CA SER A 111 -6.03 2.65 -16.26
C SER A 111 -6.61 3.95 -15.75
N MET A 112 -7.13 3.98 -14.51
CA MET A 112 -7.61 5.21 -13.87
C MET A 112 -6.53 6.29 -13.79
N ARG A 113 -5.29 5.94 -13.38
CA ARG A 113 -4.18 6.92 -13.30
C ARG A 113 -3.85 7.50 -14.67
N HIS A 114 -3.92 6.69 -15.73
CA HIS A 114 -3.72 7.16 -17.10
C HIS A 114 -4.89 8.02 -17.60
N GLU A 115 -6.12 7.67 -17.23
CA GLU A 115 -7.33 8.47 -17.56
C GLU A 115 -7.24 9.86 -16.93
N ILE A 116 -6.79 9.96 -15.67
CA ILE A 116 -6.58 11.24 -14.99
C ILE A 116 -5.58 12.11 -15.76
N LEU A 117 -4.46 11.54 -16.23
CA LEU A 117 -3.49 12.28 -17.06
C LEU A 117 -4.06 12.75 -18.41
N ALA A 118 -5.05 12.05 -18.94
CA ALA A 118 -5.73 12.46 -20.18
C ALA A 118 -6.78 13.56 -19.97
N ARG A 119 -7.11 13.89 -18.70
CA ARG A 119 -8.20 14.81 -18.32
C ARG A 119 -7.69 15.91 -17.38
N THR A 120 -6.43 16.30 -17.49
CA THR A 120 -5.79 17.29 -16.61
C THR A 120 -6.45 18.67 -16.65
N ASP A 121 -7.02 19.06 -17.78
CA ASP A 121 -7.72 20.32 -18.02
C ASP A 121 -9.07 20.45 -17.28
N GLU A 122 -9.61 19.35 -16.78
CA GLU A 122 -10.83 19.33 -15.98
C GLU A 122 -10.60 19.70 -14.51
N PHE A 123 -9.36 19.69 -14.03
CA PHE A 123 -9.01 20.09 -12.66
C PHE A 123 -8.90 21.62 -12.57
N LYS A 124 -9.81 22.24 -11.81
CA LYS A 124 -9.92 23.70 -11.68
C LYS A 124 -9.07 24.30 -10.58
N ILE A 125 -8.59 23.46 -9.64
CA ILE A 125 -7.69 23.88 -8.56
C ILE A 125 -6.25 23.50 -8.89
N PRO A 126 -5.25 24.12 -8.24
CA PRO A 126 -3.84 23.79 -8.51
C PRO A 126 -3.58 22.30 -8.34
N THR A 127 -3.29 21.61 -9.45
CA THR A 127 -3.00 20.18 -9.46
C THR A 127 -1.69 19.94 -10.19
N LYS A 128 -0.76 19.24 -9.53
CA LYS A 128 0.52 18.88 -10.12
C LYS A 128 0.53 17.40 -10.50
N PHE A 129 0.67 17.18 -11.78
CA PHE A 129 0.74 15.83 -12.34
C PHE A 129 2.19 15.42 -12.53
N TYR A 130 2.54 14.23 -12.07
CA TYR A 130 3.85 13.64 -12.21
C TYR A 130 3.75 12.33 -12.98
N SER A 131 4.71 12.08 -13.87
CA SER A 131 4.81 10.82 -14.60
C SER A 131 6.23 10.28 -14.49
N THR A 132 6.35 8.95 -14.38
CA THR A 132 7.65 8.27 -14.47
C THR A 132 8.08 8.02 -15.92
N VAL A 133 7.27 8.43 -16.90
CA VAL A 133 7.55 8.36 -18.34
C VAL A 133 7.71 9.77 -18.86
N GLY A 134 8.85 10.11 -19.47
CA GLY A 134 9.05 11.39 -20.14
C GLY A 134 7.98 11.68 -21.20
N ASP A 135 7.72 12.96 -21.45
CA ASP A 135 6.86 13.51 -22.50
C ASP A 135 5.39 13.03 -22.52
N ARG A 136 4.69 13.12 -21.41
CA ARG A 136 3.23 13.10 -21.40
C ARG A 136 2.70 14.44 -20.91
N HIS A 137 2.05 15.20 -21.82
CA HIS A 137 1.19 16.36 -21.56
C HIS A 137 1.33 16.99 -20.16
N ASP A 138 2.17 18.00 -20.00
CA ASP A 138 2.37 18.81 -18.79
C ASP A 138 2.73 18.07 -17.47
N ALA A 139 2.94 16.74 -17.50
CA ALA A 139 3.38 16.01 -16.34
C ALA A 139 4.90 16.15 -16.16
N SER A 140 5.32 16.64 -15.01
CA SER A 140 6.74 16.68 -14.64
C SER A 140 7.29 15.25 -14.60
N THR A 141 8.37 14.98 -15.36
CA THR A 141 9.06 13.69 -15.28
C THR A 141 9.70 13.54 -13.91
N VAL A 142 9.41 12.43 -13.22
CA VAL A 142 9.90 12.19 -11.87
C VAL A 142 10.90 11.04 -11.90
N HIS A 143 12.16 11.35 -11.67
CA HIS A 143 13.17 10.41 -11.15
C HIS A 143 13.19 10.41 -9.62
N LEU A 144 12.17 11.00 -9.01
CA LEU A 144 12.14 11.52 -7.66
C LEU A 144 11.32 10.59 -6.76
N GLY A 145 11.63 10.62 -5.49
CA GLY A 145 10.89 9.85 -4.48
C GLY A 145 9.48 10.42 -4.21
N LYS A 146 8.63 9.65 -3.55
CA LYS A 146 7.26 10.06 -3.22
C LYS A 146 7.19 11.32 -2.33
N GLU A 147 8.24 11.58 -1.54
CA GLU A 147 8.35 12.81 -0.73
C GLU A 147 8.38 14.07 -1.60
N GLU A 148 8.98 13.99 -2.78
CA GLU A 148 9.03 15.13 -3.70
C GLU A 148 7.70 15.34 -4.42
N VAL A 149 6.92 14.26 -4.61
CA VAL A 149 5.58 14.33 -5.21
C VAL A 149 4.56 14.85 -4.22
N PHE A 150 4.49 14.26 -3.04
CA PHE A 150 3.40 14.50 -2.07
C PHE A 150 3.81 15.37 -0.88
N GLY A 151 5.12 15.54 -0.61
CA GLY A 151 5.59 16.12 0.65
C GLY A 151 5.11 17.54 0.91
N ASP A 152 4.97 18.38 -0.12
CA ASP A 152 4.50 19.76 -0.02
C ASP A 152 3.02 19.95 -0.41
N ALA A 153 2.31 18.90 -0.87
CA ALA A 153 0.92 18.99 -1.25
C ALA A 153 -0.03 18.78 -0.06
N GLN A 154 -1.09 19.57 0.03
CA GLN A 154 -2.16 19.35 1.00
C GLN A 154 -2.98 18.10 0.68
N PHE A 155 -3.20 17.82 -0.61
CA PHE A 155 -3.99 16.68 -1.08
C PHE A 155 -3.19 15.82 -2.06
N GLY A 156 -3.46 14.52 -2.07
CA GLY A 156 -2.81 13.58 -2.97
C GLY A 156 -3.79 12.56 -3.55
N ILE A 157 -3.79 12.36 -4.87
CA ILE A 157 -4.59 11.31 -5.50
C ILE A 157 -3.85 10.00 -5.33
N VAL A 158 -4.47 9.07 -4.58
CA VAL A 158 -3.92 7.77 -4.23
C VAL A 158 -4.82 6.66 -4.76
N ILE A 159 -4.30 5.88 -5.70
CA ILE A 159 -5.03 4.80 -6.36
C ILE A 159 -4.23 3.51 -6.21
N GLU A 160 -4.85 2.48 -5.63
CA GLU A 160 -4.27 1.15 -5.57
C GLU A 160 -4.34 0.45 -6.95
N ASN A 161 -3.63 -0.66 -7.11
CA ASN A 161 -3.70 -1.44 -8.34
C ASN A 161 -5.04 -2.14 -8.49
N PHE A 162 -5.66 -2.53 -7.38
CA PHE A 162 -6.95 -3.21 -7.30
C PHE A 162 -7.78 -2.64 -6.15
N SER A 163 -9.09 -2.77 -6.25
CA SER A 163 -10.01 -2.53 -5.14
C SER A 163 -10.38 -3.86 -4.50
N HIS A 164 -9.80 -4.15 -3.34
CA HIS A 164 -10.10 -5.35 -2.55
C HIS A 164 -10.26 -5.02 -1.07
N ARG A 165 -11.06 -5.81 -0.39
CA ARG A 165 -11.17 -5.75 1.06
C ARG A 165 -9.84 -6.12 1.71
N GLY A 166 -9.35 -5.28 2.63
CA GLY A 166 -8.09 -5.50 3.35
C GLY A 166 -6.82 -5.13 2.57
N TYR A 167 -6.92 -4.70 1.31
CA TYR A 167 -5.77 -4.34 0.50
C TYR A 167 -5.54 -2.85 0.43
N PHE A 168 -4.48 -2.39 1.04
CA PHE A 168 -3.87 -1.07 0.86
C PHE A 168 -2.35 -1.24 0.86
N SER A 169 -1.63 -0.30 0.29
CA SER A 169 -0.20 -0.44 0.09
C SER A 169 0.58 0.81 0.52
N GLU A 170 1.88 0.80 0.23
CA GLU A 170 2.77 1.94 0.44
C GLU A 170 2.24 3.26 -0.16
N LYS A 171 1.35 3.20 -1.14
CA LYS A 171 0.77 4.39 -1.77
C LYS A 171 -0.02 5.23 -0.78
N LEU A 172 -0.85 4.56 0.02
CA LEU A 172 -1.65 5.20 1.05
C LEU A 172 -0.80 5.56 2.27
N ILE A 173 0.05 4.64 2.71
CA ILE A 173 0.91 4.82 3.89
C ILE A 173 1.83 6.03 3.70
N ASP A 174 2.53 6.13 2.56
CA ASP A 174 3.42 7.26 2.26
C ASP A 174 2.69 8.60 2.26
N CYS A 175 1.44 8.62 1.75
CA CYS A 175 0.63 9.83 1.75
C CYS A 175 0.29 10.29 3.18
N PHE A 176 -0.12 9.36 4.07
CA PHE A 176 -0.37 9.67 5.48
C PHE A 176 0.90 10.08 6.23
N LEU A 177 2.02 9.38 6.01
CA LEU A 177 3.30 9.72 6.64
C LEU A 177 3.79 11.12 6.24
N LEU A 178 3.49 11.56 5.04
CA LEU A 178 3.78 12.91 4.59
C LEU A 178 2.73 13.95 5.04
N LYS A 179 1.72 13.55 5.82
CA LYS A 179 0.61 14.41 6.26
C LYS A 179 -0.11 15.08 5.09
N THR A 180 -0.24 14.36 3.98
CA THR A 180 -1.02 14.74 2.80
C THR A 180 -2.36 14.03 2.88
N ILE A 181 -3.48 14.73 2.67
CA ILE A 181 -4.82 14.11 2.70
C ILE A 181 -5.01 13.28 1.43
N PRO A 182 -5.16 11.94 1.53
CA PRO A 182 -5.42 11.12 0.35
C PRO A 182 -6.84 11.34 -0.20
N ILE A 183 -6.95 11.52 -1.52
CA ILE A 183 -8.16 11.30 -2.28
C ILE A 183 -8.01 9.88 -2.82
N TYR A 184 -8.71 8.92 -2.22
CA TYR A 184 -8.33 7.51 -2.21
C TYR A 184 -9.31 6.61 -2.96
N TRP A 185 -8.74 5.70 -3.77
CA TRP A 185 -9.43 4.55 -4.34
C TRP A 185 -8.61 3.27 -4.12
N GLY A 186 -9.25 2.22 -3.59
CA GLY A 186 -8.58 0.94 -3.34
C GLY A 186 -9.34 0.08 -2.34
N CYS A 187 -8.83 -0.04 -1.12
CA CYS A 187 -9.40 -0.88 -0.07
C CYS A 187 -10.88 -0.55 0.20
N SER A 188 -11.77 -1.51 -0.04
CA SER A 188 -13.21 -1.28 0.11
C SER A 188 -13.65 -1.06 1.55
N ASN A 189 -12.92 -1.63 2.52
CA ASN A 189 -13.16 -1.45 3.97
C ASN A 189 -12.05 -0.63 4.64
N ILE A 190 -11.56 0.41 4.00
CA ILE A 190 -10.45 1.23 4.51
C ILE A 190 -10.76 1.87 5.87
N TYR A 191 -12.05 2.10 6.17
CA TYR A 191 -12.55 2.63 7.44
C TYR A 191 -12.27 1.71 8.65
N ASP A 192 -11.99 0.43 8.41
CA ASP A 192 -11.60 -0.51 9.48
C ASP A 192 -10.15 -0.28 9.93
N TYR A 193 -9.36 0.47 9.17
CA TYR A 193 -7.91 0.66 9.37
C TYR A 193 -7.53 2.10 9.66
N PHE A 194 -8.21 3.07 9.06
CA PHE A 194 -7.86 4.49 9.15
C PHE A 194 -9.07 5.34 9.48
N PHE A 195 -8.80 6.45 10.16
CA PHE A 195 -9.83 7.38 10.60
C PHE A 195 -10.39 8.18 9.41
N GLU A 196 -11.68 8.00 9.15
CA GLU A 196 -12.39 8.53 7.97
C GLU A 196 -12.18 10.02 7.70
N PRO A 197 -12.26 10.93 8.70
CA PRO A 197 -12.07 12.36 8.44
C PRO A 197 -10.72 12.72 7.82
N GLY A 198 -9.71 11.85 7.90
CA GLY A 198 -8.36 12.10 7.41
C GLY A 198 -8.11 11.73 5.94
N PHE A 199 -9.13 11.27 5.21
CA PHE A 199 -9.06 11.01 3.77
C PHE A 199 -10.40 11.25 3.08
N LEU A 200 -10.40 11.24 1.73
CA LEU A 200 -11.59 11.37 0.90
C LEU A 200 -11.65 10.15 -0.03
N LYS A 201 -12.81 9.48 -0.13
CA LYS A 201 -12.98 8.37 -1.08
C LYS A 201 -13.64 8.85 -2.36
N PHE A 202 -13.28 8.19 -3.45
CA PHE A 202 -13.96 8.34 -4.74
C PHE A 202 -14.16 6.95 -5.39
N GLU A 203 -15.11 6.86 -6.33
CA GLU A 203 -15.48 5.59 -6.97
C GLU A 203 -15.00 5.51 -8.43
N ASN A 204 -14.92 6.64 -9.13
CA ASN A 204 -14.50 6.75 -10.53
C ASN A 204 -13.86 8.12 -10.79
N VAL A 205 -13.33 8.32 -12.00
CA VAL A 205 -12.58 9.55 -12.34
C VAL A 205 -13.49 10.79 -12.37
N ASP A 206 -14.76 10.67 -12.75
CA ASP A 206 -15.70 11.79 -12.71
C ASP A 206 -15.95 12.26 -11.27
N ASP A 207 -16.14 11.32 -10.36
CA ASP A 207 -16.31 11.59 -8.93
C ASP A 207 -15.03 12.20 -8.33
N LEU A 208 -13.86 11.69 -8.71
CA LEU A 208 -12.57 12.26 -8.31
C LEU A 208 -12.46 13.72 -8.76
N ILE A 209 -12.76 14.03 -10.01
CA ILE A 209 -12.68 15.40 -10.55
C ILE A 209 -13.67 16.32 -9.82
N TYR A 210 -14.90 15.84 -9.58
CA TYR A 210 -15.88 16.58 -8.80
C TYR A 210 -15.38 16.91 -7.40
N ILE A 211 -14.93 15.90 -6.65
CA ILE A 211 -14.36 16.07 -5.29
C ILE A 211 -13.18 17.04 -5.34
N SER A 212 -12.23 16.82 -6.25
CA SER A 212 -11.04 17.65 -6.41
C SER A 212 -11.39 19.13 -6.58
N ASN A 213 -12.39 19.43 -7.40
CA ASN A 213 -12.80 20.80 -7.70
C ASN A 213 -13.61 21.47 -6.57
N THR A 214 -13.97 20.74 -5.51
CA THR A 214 -14.64 21.29 -4.31
C THR A 214 -13.68 21.57 -3.16
N LEU A 215 -12.41 21.18 -3.27
CA LEU A 215 -11.42 21.34 -2.19
C LEU A 215 -11.09 22.82 -1.96
N THR A 216 -10.78 23.14 -0.70
CA THR A 216 -10.30 24.47 -0.29
C THR A 216 -9.12 24.35 0.67
N PRO A 217 -8.29 25.39 0.84
CA PRO A 217 -7.20 25.38 1.82
C PRO A 217 -7.70 25.14 3.25
N GLU A 218 -8.87 25.69 3.58
CA GLU A 218 -9.49 25.59 4.91
C GLU A 218 -9.84 24.14 5.24
N MET A 219 -10.22 23.32 4.26
CA MET A 219 -10.52 21.89 4.48
C MET A 219 -9.30 21.13 5.03
N TYR A 220 -8.09 21.48 4.60
CA TYR A 220 -6.87 20.90 5.15
C TYR A 220 -6.68 21.29 6.61
N GLU A 221 -6.84 22.58 6.94
CA GLU A 221 -6.69 23.10 8.29
C GLU A 221 -7.70 22.46 9.27
N LEU A 222 -8.96 22.33 8.84
CA LEU A 222 -10.03 21.71 9.64
C LEU A 222 -9.78 20.20 9.91
N LYS A 223 -8.96 19.54 9.10
CA LYS A 223 -8.67 18.11 9.22
C LYS A 223 -7.35 17.80 9.93
N LYS A 224 -6.66 18.77 10.52
CA LYS A 224 -5.34 18.58 11.14
C LYS A 224 -5.31 17.46 12.21
N GLU A 225 -6.33 17.35 13.03
CA GLU A 225 -6.41 16.29 14.05
C GLU A 225 -6.54 14.91 13.39
N ALA A 226 -7.35 14.81 12.33
CA ALA A 226 -7.53 13.57 11.60
C ALA A 226 -6.27 13.17 10.79
N ILE A 227 -5.55 14.16 10.25
CA ILE A 227 -4.26 13.98 9.58
C ILE A 227 -3.25 13.41 10.59
N GLU A 228 -3.15 14.01 11.78
CA GLU A 228 -2.23 13.53 12.82
C GLU A 228 -2.59 12.13 13.28
N HIS A 229 -3.89 11.86 13.47
CA HIS A 229 -4.36 10.53 13.86
C HIS A 229 -3.96 9.47 12.83
N ASN A 230 -4.18 9.71 11.54
CA ASN A 230 -3.81 8.77 10.48
C ASN A 230 -2.29 8.67 10.30
N TYR A 231 -1.54 9.73 10.53
CA TYR A 231 -0.08 9.68 10.60
C TYR A 231 0.39 8.69 11.67
N GLN A 232 -0.16 8.77 12.88
CA GLN A 232 0.19 7.86 13.99
C GLN A 232 -0.20 6.40 13.66
N ILE A 233 -1.34 6.17 13.03
CA ILE A 233 -1.72 4.84 12.55
C ILE A 233 -0.73 4.35 11.49
N ALA A 234 -0.36 5.19 10.52
CA ALA A 234 0.53 4.83 9.43
C ALA A 234 1.93 4.41 9.91
N LEU A 235 2.41 4.96 11.04
CA LEU A 235 3.68 4.55 11.66
C LEU A 235 3.71 3.06 12.05
N ASN A 236 2.57 2.42 12.30
CA ASN A 236 2.51 0.97 12.57
C ASN A 236 2.77 0.11 11.32
N TYR A 237 2.76 0.71 10.13
CA TYR A 237 2.93 0.02 8.85
C TYR A 237 4.27 0.29 8.16
N VAL A 238 5.18 1.04 8.78
CA VAL A 238 6.45 1.44 8.13
C VAL A 238 7.44 0.28 7.94
N ASN A 239 7.31 -0.77 8.72
CA ASN A 239 8.24 -1.92 8.69
C ASN A 239 7.47 -3.24 8.50
N TYR A 240 7.24 -3.61 7.25
CA TYR A 240 6.53 -4.84 6.92
C TYR A 240 7.29 -6.10 7.32
N GLU A 241 8.64 -6.09 7.24
CA GLU A 241 9.47 -7.23 7.68
C GLU A 241 9.28 -7.48 9.18
N GLN A 242 9.26 -6.42 10.00
CA GLN A 242 9.00 -6.55 11.44
C GLN A 242 7.58 -7.05 11.73
N SER A 243 6.59 -6.62 10.93
CA SER A 243 5.22 -7.12 11.05
C SER A 243 5.12 -8.62 10.76
N ILE A 244 5.86 -9.11 9.76
CA ILE A 244 5.98 -10.55 9.46
C ILE A 244 6.61 -11.28 10.66
N ILE A 245 7.74 -10.78 11.17
CA ILE A 245 8.45 -11.38 12.30
C ILE A 245 7.53 -11.50 13.53
N ASN A 246 6.91 -10.39 13.92
CA ASN A 246 5.99 -10.37 15.07
C ASN A 246 4.85 -11.38 14.91
N LYS A 247 4.32 -11.52 13.69
CA LYS A 247 3.24 -12.45 13.40
C LYS A 247 3.71 -13.92 13.47
N LEU A 248 4.94 -14.20 13.03
CA LEU A 248 5.54 -15.53 13.14
C LEU A 248 5.84 -15.89 14.61
N GLU A 249 6.34 -14.94 15.41
CA GLU A 249 6.53 -15.14 16.85
C GLU A 249 5.20 -15.49 17.55
N GLU A 250 4.11 -14.78 17.21
CA GLU A 250 2.78 -15.08 17.72
C GLU A 250 2.32 -16.50 17.35
N ILE A 251 2.45 -16.90 16.05
CA ILE A 251 1.97 -18.20 15.54
C ILE A 251 2.76 -19.36 16.17
N PHE A 252 4.07 -19.25 16.24
CA PHE A 252 4.94 -20.32 16.66
C PHE A 252 5.30 -20.26 18.15
N LYS A 253 4.81 -19.25 18.90
CA LYS A 253 5.11 -19.04 20.32
C LYS A 253 6.62 -19.08 20.63
N LEU A 254 7.42 -18.50 19.76
CA LEU A 254 8.88 -18.56 19.80
C LEU A 254 9.47 -17.94 21.07
N ASN A 255 8.74 -17.04 21.74
CA ASN A 255 9.15 -16.38 22.97
C ASN A 255 8.87 -17.21 24.24
N GLU A 256 8.13 -18.32 24.15
CA GLU A 256 7.86 -19.22 25.29
C GLU A 256 8.92 -20.34 25.43
N LEU A 257 9.89 -20.41 24.52
CA LEU A 257 10.93 -21.42 24.44
C LEU A 257 12.32 -20.89 24.88
N THR A 258 12.37 -19.69 25.43
CA THR A 258 13.55 -19.12 26.11
C THR A 258 13.32 -19.07 27.62
#